data_e52b59f09fbb86090dc5e0f0e481a093
#
_entry.id   e52b59f09fbb86090dc5e0f0e481a093
#
_cell.length_a   1.000
_cell.length_b   1.000
_cell.length_c   1.000
_cell.angle_alpha   90.00
_cell.angle_beta   90.00
_cell.angle_gamma   90.00
#
_symmetry.space_group_name_H-M   'P 1'
#
loop_
_entity.id
_entity.type
_entity.pdbx_description
1 polymer ?
#
loop_
_entity_poly.entity_id
_entity_poly.type
_entity_poly.pdbx_seq_one_letter_code
_entity_poly.pdbx_strand_id
1 'polypeptide(L)'
;MQSPATTQDLTGSAAASRFREWMMDYAELFKARVTLLVVITGAAGFYLGSLRSGISPFNMGLLNTLGGMAVVTAGSAALNEALERRSDAQMRRTARRPMAAGRIGLLHGLLLGFAAVFFGSMFLAHETNLLTGTLTLITAVGYVGIYTPLKRMTTLATFIGAFPGALPPLIGWTAARGMIEWPGVALFAVLFVWQFPHFMAIAWMYREDYASAGIKMTPVVSPNGLTTVAQSLFYAVLMIPVSLWTTWLGVTGIPYSIAATILSLGYLWYTVRFARILKETDPLKSRAYARDLLKASVIYLPLLLAAMMLNAQGRIFF
;
A
#
# COMPACT_ATOMS: atom_id res chain seq x y z
N MET A 1 -35.38 26.23 -35.59
CA MET A 1 -36.22 25.96 -34.42
C MET A 1 -35.49 24.93 -33.56
N GLN A 2 -34.83 25.38 -32.52
CA GLN A 2 -34.27 24.46 -31.50
C GLN A 2 -35.38 24.11 -30.51
N SER A 3 -35.68 22.83 -30.37
CA SER A 3 -36.65 22.33 -29.36
C SER A 3 -36.13 22.65 -27.97
N PRO A 4 -36.93 23.21 -27.05
CA PRO A 4 -36.49 23.44 -25.68
C PRO A 4 -36.27 22.11 -24.98
N ALA A 5 -35.05 21.90 -24.42
CA ALA A 5 -34.75 20.75 -23.59
C ALA A 5 -35.78 20.69 -22.45
N THR A 6 -36.46 19.57 -22.29
CA THR A 6 -37.50 19.39 -21.29
C THR A 6 -36.90 19.43 -19.87
N THR A 7 -37.60 20.02 -18.91
CA THR A 7 -37.19 20.12 -17.50
C THR A 7 -36.84 18.77 -16.89
N GLN A 8 -37.36 17.66 -17.41
CA GLN A 8 -37.03 16.29 -17.04
C GLN A 8 -35.59 15.89 -17.39
N ASP A 9 -35.07 16.34 -18.55
CA ASP A 9 -33.68 16.05 -18.96
C ASP A 9 -32.64 16.77 -18.09
N LEU A 10 -32.98 17.98 -17.62
CA LEU A 10 -32.11 18.76 -16.72
C LEU A 10 -32.08 18.19 -15.31
N THR A 11 -33.19 17.66 -14.78
CA THR A 11 -33.25 17.03 -13.45
C THR A 11 -32.57 15.67 -13.43
N GLY A 12 -32.70 14.87 -14.49
CA GLY A 12 -32.00 13.60 -14.65
C GLY A 12 -30.47 13.78 -14.74
N SER A 13 -30.00 14.76 -15.51
CA SER A 13 -28.60 15.10 -15.62
C SER A 13 -27.98 15.59 -14.31
N ALA A 14 -28.73 16.42 -13.53
CA ALA A 14 -28.27 16.92 -12.23
C ALA A 14 -28.25 15.82 -11.14
N ALA A 15 -29.17 14.86 -11.20
CA ALA A 15 -29.18 13.72 -10.29
C ALA A 15 -28.02 12.76 -10.57
N ALA A 16 -27.74 12.48 -11.85
CA ALA A 16 -26.63 11.65 -12.29
C ALA A 16 -25.26 12.26 -11.93
N SER A 17 -25.10 13.59 -12.07
CA SER A 17 -23.86 14.27 -11.67
C SER A 17 -23.63 14.19 -10.15
N ARG A 18 -24.65 14.42 -9.32
CA ARG A 18 -24.55 14.29 -7.86
C ARG A 18 -24.24 12.87 -7.41
N PHE A 19 -24.84 11.87 -8.04
CA PHE A 19 -24.53 10.45 -7.75
C PHE A 19 -23.09 10.13 -8.09
N ARG A 20 -22.58 10.60 -9.23
CA ARG A 20 -21.18 10.43 -9.62
C ARG A 20 -20.21 11.10 -8.65
N GLU A 21 -20.47 12.32 -8.22
CA GLU A 21 -19.68 13.04 -7.22
C GLU A 21 -19.65 12.28 -5.90
N TRP A 22 -20.80 11.80 -5.43
CA TRP A 22 -20.90 10.96 -4.24
C TRP A 22 -20.07 9.68 -4.37
N MET A 23 -20.17 8.96 -5.48
CA MET A 23 -19.36 7.76 -5.74
C MET A 23 -17.85 8.08 -5.72
N MET A 24 -17.45 9.21 -6.30
CA MET A 24 -16.05 9.63 -6.32
C MET A 24 -15.54 9.97 -4.91
N ASP A 25 -16.33 10.63 -4.09
CA ASP A 25 -15.99 10.95 -2.70
C ASP A 25 -15.75 9.68 -1.87
N TYR A 26 -16.59 8.66 -2.00
CA TYR A 26 -16.38 7.39 -1.29
C TYR A 26 -15.21 6.58 -1.87
N ALA A 27 -14.99 6.62 -3.18
CA ALA A 27 -13.81 5.99 -3.78
C ALA A 27 -12.50 6.64 -3.29
N GLU A 28 -12.51 7.96 -3.07
CA GLU A 28 -11.38 8.69 -2.49
C GLU A 28 -11.24 8.42 -0.98
N LEU A 29 -12.33 8.46 -0.21
CA LEU A 29 -12.34 8.13 1.22
C LEU A 29 -11.75 6.74 1.51
N PHE A 30 -12.15 5.74 0.72
CA PHE A 30 -11.69 4.37 0.82
C PHE A 30 -10.34 4.13 0.14
N LYS A 31 -9.73 5.18 -0.42
CA LYS A 31 -8.47 5.09 -1.18
C LYS A 31 -8.48 3.91 -2.15
N ALA A 32 -9.50 3.80 -2.99
CA ALA A 32 -9.79 2.63 -3.82
C ALA A 32 -8.56 2.07 -4.57
N ARG A 33 -7.68 2.94 -5.08
CA ARG A 33 -6.44 2.52 -5.76
C ARG A 33 -5.45 1.83 -4.80
N VAL A 34 -5.30 2.34 -3.58
CA VAL A 34 -4.40 1.74 -2.56
C VAL A 34 -5.01 0.43 -2.06
N THR A 35 -6.31 0.42 -1.79
CA THR A 35 -7.05 -0.79 -1.40
C THR A 35 -6.90 -1.89 -2.44
N LEU A 36 -7.03 -1.58 -3.72
CA LEU A 36 -6.80 -2.55 -4.81
C LEU A 36 -5.37 -3.12 -4.78
N LEU A 37 -4.34 -2.28 -4.58
CA LEU A 37 -2.96 -2.76 -4.51
C LEU A 37 -2.72 -3.66 -3.29
N VAL A 38 -3.31 -3.34 -2.14
CA VAL A 38 -3.27 -4.19 -0.93
C VAL A 38 -3.92 -5.55 -1.20
N VAL A 39 -5.08 -5.56 -1.84
CA VAL A 39 -5.80 -6.79 -2.21
C VAL A 39 -4.98 -7.64 -3.19
N ILE A 40 -4.36 -7.03 -4.20
CA ILE A 40 -3.48 -7.75 -5.15
C ILE A 40 -2.29 -8.41 -4.44
N THR A 41 -1.66 -7.71 -3.48
CA THR A 41 -0.55 -8.31 -2.73
C THR A 41 -1.02 -9.43 -1.79
N GLY A 42 -2.21 -9.29 -1.20
CA GLY A 42 -2.87 -10.36 -0.44
C GLY A 42 -3.22 -11.56 -1.32
N ALA A 43 -3.71 -11.33 -2.55
CA ALA A 43 -3.99 -12.38 -3.51
C ALA A 43 -2.73 -13.19 -3.87
N ALA A 44 -1.58 -12.54 -4.05
CA ALA A 44 -0.32 -13.22 -4.29
C ALA A 44 0.08 -14.13 -3.11
N GLY A 45 -0.08 -13.65 -1.87
CA GLY A 45 0.15 -14.47 -0.68
C GLY A 45 -0.77 -15.68 -0.58
N PHE A 46 -2.07 -15.48 -0.80
CA PHE A 46 -3.06 -16.57 -0.82
C PHE A 46 -2.75 -17.58 -1.91
N TYR A 47 -2.47 -17.12 -3.13
CA TYR A 47 -2.13 -17.97 -4.26
C TYR A 47 -0.94 -18.89 -3.94
N LEU A 48 0.16 -18.33 -3.47
CA LEU A 48 1.37 -19.09 -3.15
C LEU A 48 1.14 -20.05 -1.97
N GLY A 49 0.40 -19.63 -0.95
CA GLY A 49 0.01 -20.48 0.18
C GLY A 49 -0.87 -21.65 -0.23
N SER A 50 -1.85 -21.43 -1.12
CA SER A 50 -2.75 -22.46 -1.64
C SER A 50 -2.01 -23.51 -2.46
N LEU A 51 -1.09 -23.09 -3.34
CA LEU A 51 -0.27 -24.03 -4.11
C LEU A 51 0.57 -24.94 -3.20
N ARG A 52 1.13 -24.37 -2.13
CA ARG A 52 1.89 -25.16 -1.15
C ARG A 52 1.02 -26.14 -0.37
N SER A 53 -0.26 -25.86 -0.19
CA SER A 53 -1.24 -26.80 0.38
C SER A 53 -1.73 -27.84 -0.61
N GLY A 54 -1.41 -27.74 -1.90
CA GLY A 54 -1.98 -28.55 -2.95
C GLY A 54 -3.48 -28.28 -3.19
N ILE A 55 -3.95 -27.09 -2.82
CA ILE A 55 -5.34 -26.65 -2.98
C ILE A 55 -5.40 -25.69 -4.17
N SER A 56 -6.50 -25.76 -4.95
CA SER A 56 -6.73 -24.76 -6.01
C SER A 56 -6.72 -23.34 -5.41
N PRO A 57 -5.91 -22.41 -5.93
CA PRO A 57 -5.89 -21.03 -5.44
C PRO A 57 -7.15 -20.25 -5.80
N PHE A 58 -7.95 -20.71 -6.77
CA PHE A 58 -9.19 -20.08 -7.22
C PHE A 58 -10.39 -20.76 -6.57
N ASN A 59 -10.70 -20.37 -5.34
CA ASN A 59 -11.80 -20.92 -4.53
C ASN A 59 -12.48 -19.80 -3.71
N MET A 60 -13.56 -20.14 -2.99
CA MET A 60 -14.28 -19.18 -2.15
C MET A 60 -13.41 -18.58 -1.04
N GLY A 61 -12.42 -19.29 -0.53
CA GLY A 61 -11.47 -18.78 0.45
C GLY A 61 -10.67 -17.59 -0.08
N LEU A 62 -10.30 -17.58 -1.38
CA LEU A 62 -9.69 -16.42 -2.01
C LEU A 62 -10.66 -15.23 -2.00
N LEU A 63 -11.88 -15.40 -2.46
CA LEU A 63 -12.87 -14.33 -2.54
C LEU A 63 -13.18 -13.75 -1.17
N ASN A 64 -13.37 -14.60 -0.16
CA ASN A 64 -13.59 -14.19 1.22
C ASN A 64 -12.39 -13.41 1.78
N THR A 65 -11.18 -13.90 1.51
CA THR A 65 -9.94 -13.22 1.94
C THR A 65 -9.83 -11.83 1.32
N LEU A 66 -9.98 -11.72 0.00
CA LEU A 66 -9.85 -10.45 -0.71
C LEU A 66 -10.96 -9.46 -0.36
N GLY A 67 -12.20 -9.95 -0.22
CA GLY A 67 -13.35 -9.15 0.18
C GLY A 67 -13.17 -8.57 1.59
N GLY A 68 -12.82 -9.41 2.56
CA GLY A 68 -12.57 -8.97 3.93
C GLY A 68 -11.38 -8.00 4.03
N MET A 69 -10.27 -8.29 3.36
CA MET A 69 -9.12 -7.38 3.29
C MET A 69 -9.49 -6.03 2.66
N ALA A 70 -10.28 -6.03 1.60
CA ALA A 70 -10.75 -4.80 0.96
C ALA A 70 -11.57 -3.94 1.92
N VAL A 71 -12.51 -4.55 2.65
CA VAL A 71 -13.37 -3.86 3.62
C VAL A 71 -12.54 -3.27 4.75
N VAL A 72 -11.62 -4.04 5.37
CA VAL A 72 -10.77 -3.55 6.47
C VAL A 72 -9.83 -2.44 5.99
N THR A 73 -9.25 -2.58 4.79
CA THR A 73 -8.36 -1.57 4.23
C THR A 73 -9.11 -0.27 3.93
N ALA A 74 -10.31 -0.35 3.35
CA ALA A 74 -11.19 0.79 3.10
C ALA A 74 -11.58 1.49 4.40
N GLY A 75 -11.96 0.73 5.43
CA GLY A 75 -12.25 1.26 6.77
C GLY A 75 -11.06 1.96 7.42
N SER A 76 -9.88 1.34 7.32
CA SER A 76 -8.62 1.93 7.82
C SER A 76 -8.27 3.23 7.09
N ALA A 77 -8.54 3.32 5.78
CA ALA A 77 -8.35 4.53 4.99
C ALA A 77 -9.29 5.66 5.44
N ALA A 78 -10.57 5.35 5.70
CA ALA A 78 -11.55 6.30 6.21
C ALA A 78 -11.15 6.82 7.61
N LEU A 79 -10.75 5.94 8.53
CA LEU A 79 -10.25 6.32 9.85
C LEU A 79 -9.00 7.19 9.78
N ASN A 80 -8.06 6.84 8.90
CA ASN A 80 -6.86 7.65 8.68
C ASN A 80 -7.22 9.06 8.17
N GLU A 81 -8.14 9.17 7.20
CA GLU A 81 -8.57 10.47 6.69
C GLU A 81 -9.31 11.30 7.77
N ALA A 82 -10.11 10.65 8.62
CA ALA A 82 -10.76 11.29 9.77
C ALA A 82 -9.74 11.90 10.74
N LEU A 83 -8.70 11.16 11.11
CA LEU A 83 -7.66 11.61 12.02
C LEU A 83 -6.78 12.72 11.39
N GLU A 84 -6.58 12.66 10.08
CA GLU A 84 -5.71 13.59 9.35
C GLU A 84 -6.41 14.78 8.74
N ARG A 85 -7.75 14.90 8.82
CA ARG A 85 -8.52 15.92 8.13
C ARG A 85 -7.99 17.35 8.27
N ARG A 86 -7.44 17.71 9.46
CA ARG A 86 -6.88 19.04 9.72
C ARG A 86 -5.54 19.25 9.02
N SER A 87 -4.65 18.27 9.01
CA SER A 87 -3.39 18.34 8.29
C SER A 87 -3.56 18.18 6.79
N ASP A 88 -4.52 17.34 6.36
CA ASP A 88 -4.85 17.18 4.95
C ASP A 88 -5.33 18.49 4.32
N ALA A 89 -6.09 19.29 5.05
CA ALA A 89 -6.53 20.61 4.61
C ALA A 89 -5.37 21.61 4.39
N GLN A 90 -4.20 21.39 4.99
CA GLN A 90 -3.02 22.25 4.87
C GLN A 90 -2.11 21.85 3.69
N MET A 91 -2.29 20.66 3.11
CA MET A 91 -1.49 20.13 2.02
C MET A 91 -2.20 20.28 0.67
N ARG A 92 -1.56 20.87 -0.34
CA ARG A 92 -2.14 21.05 -1.68
C ARG A 92 -2.68 19.76 -2.28
N ARG A 93 -1.95 18.65 -2.05
CA ARG A 93 -2.30 17.32 -2.57
C ARG A 93 -3.57 16.73 -1.94
N THR A 94 -3.83 17.01 -0.68
CA THR A 94 -4.86 16.32 0.12
C THR A 94 -6.00 17.23 0.60
N ALA A 95 -5.88 18.56 0.39
CA ALA A 95 -6.91 19.53 0.79
C ALA A 95 -8.30 19.26 0.16
N ARG A 96 -8.34 18.56 -0.99
CA ARG A 96 -9.58 18.20 -1.69
C ARG A 96 -10.18 16.88 -1.23
N ARG A 97 -9.55 16.16 -0.30
CA ARG A 97 -10.13 14.92 0.26
C ARG A 97 -11.50 15.17 0.86
N PRO A 98 -12.44 14.23 0.76
CA PRO A 98 -13.83 14.42 1.18
C PRO A 98 -14.00 14.93 2.60
N MET A 99 -13.23 14.38 3.56
CA MET A 99 -13.32 14.81 4.96
C MET A 99 -12.54 16.11 5.24
N ALA A 100 -11.43 16.36 4.57
CA ALA A 100 -10.66 17.59 4.66
C ALA A 100 -11.45 18.78 4.09
N ALA A 101 -12.19 18.56 2.99
CA ALA A 101 -13.06 19.52 2.33
C ALA A 101 -14.47 19.64 2.99
N GLY A 102 -14.78 18.85 4.01
CA GLY A 102 -16.06 18.88 4.71
C GLY A 102 -17.25 18.24 3.97
N ARG A 103 -17.01 17.54 2.84
CA ARG A 103 -18.08 16.86 2.08
C ARG A 103 -18.58 15.60 2.77
N ILE A 104 -17.71 14.94 3.54
CA ILE A 104 -18.08 13.81 4.42
C ILE A 104 -17.84 14.23 5.87
N GLY A 105 -18.86 14.11 6.70
CA GLY A 105 -18.82 14.49 8.12
C GLY A 105 -17.91 13.55 8.94
N LEU A 106 -17.26 14.10 9.97
CA LEU A 106 -16.33 13.35 10.82
C LEU A 106 -16.97 12.11 11.45
N LEU A 107 -18.12 12.28 12.08
CA LEU A 107 -18.81 11.17 12.78
C LEU A 107 -19.17 10.06 11.81
N HIS A 108 -19.69 10.42 10.63
CA HIS A 108 -20.02 9.46 9.58
C HIS A 108 -18.77 8.65 9.14
N GLY A 109 -17.66 9.32 8.85
CA GLY A 109 -16.42 8.65 8.45
C GLY A 109 -15.83 7.78 9.56
N LEU A 110 -15.91 8.20 10.83
CA LEU A 110 -15.46 7.38 11.97
C LEU A 110 -16.34 6.14 12.14
N LEU A 111 -17.66 6.28 12.15
CA LEU A 111 -18.59 5.15 12.32
C LEU A 111 -18.43 4.14 11.18
N LEU A 112 -18.36 4.62 9.94
CA LEU A 112 -18.18 3.77 8.77
C LEU A 112 -16.82 3.06 8.82
N GLY A 113 -15.75 3.77 9.16
CA GLY A 113 -14.42 3.21 9.26
C GLY A 113 -14.29 2.17 10.38
N PHE A 114 -14.80 2.46 11.59
CA PHE A 114 -14.79 1.49 12.69
C PHE A 114 -15.66 0.27 12.37
N ALA A 115 -16.85 0.44 11.81
CA ALA A 115 -17.70 -0.67 11.41
C ALA A 115 -17.01 -1.56 10.36
N ALA A 116 -16.41 -0.95 9.33
CA ALA A 116 -15.71 -1.69 8.29
C ALA A 116 -14.50 -2.49 8.84
N VAL A 117 -13.69 -1.89 9.73
CA VAL A 117 -12.57 -2.59 10.37
C VAL A 117 -13.05 -3.72 11.26
N PHE A 118 -14.03 -3.48 12.11
CA PHE A 118 -14.56 -4.47 13.03
C PHE A 118 -15.21 -5.65 12.30
N PHE A 119 -16.24 -5.38 11.50
CA PHE A 119 -16.98 -6.43 10.82
C PHE A 119 -16.16 -7.14 9.75
N GLY A 120 -15.27 -6.42 9.04
CA GLY A 120 -14.36 -7.02 8.08
C GLY A 120 -13.34 -7.97 8.73
N SER A 121 -12.81 -7.62 9.91
CA SER A 121 -11.89 -8.50 10.66
C SER A 121 -12.63 -9.72 11.24
N MET A 122 -13.84 -9.54 11.75
CA MET A 122 -14.69 -10.64 12.22
C MET A 122 -15.08 -11.59 11.07
N PHE A 123 -15.43 -11.04 9.91
CA PHE A 123 -15.71 -11.81 8.71
C PHE A 123 -14.49 -12.67 8.32
N LEU A 124 -13.30 -12.10 8.29
CA LEU A 124 -12.07 -12.86 8.01
C LEU A 124 -11.79 -13.93 9.05
N ALA A 125 -12.02 -13.64 10.34
CA ALA A 125 -11.84 -14.63 11.40
C ALA A 125 -12.79 -15.82 11.27
N HIS A 126 -14.02 -15.58 10.82
CA HIS A 126 -15.04 -16.60 10.63
C HIS A 126 -14.87 -17.39 9.31
N GLU A 127 -14.73 -16.68 8.19
CA GLU A 127 -14.73 -17.27 6.84
C GLU A 127 -13.37 -17.84 6.42
N THR A 128 -12.29 -17.47 7.10
CA THR A 128 -10.94 -18.00 6.84
C THR A 128 -10.39 -18.70 8.09
N ASN A 129 -9.80 -17.94 9.00
CA ASN A 129 -9.35 -18.41 10.30
C ASN A 129 -9.06 -17.23 11.24
N LEU A 130 -9.04 -17.49 12.55
CA LEU A 130 -8.84 -16.51 13.61
C LEU A 130 -7.52 -15.73 13.44
N LEU A 131 -6.45 -16.41 13.02
CA LEU A 131 -5.15 -15.79 12.80
C LEU A 131 -5.20 -14.69 11.73
N THR A 132 -5.84 -14.98 10.60
CA THR A 132 -6.02 -14.03 9.49
C THR A 132 -6.82 -12.80 9.92
N GLY A 133 -7.95 -13.00 10.60
CA GLY A 133 -8.76 -11.91 11.14
C GLY A 133 -7.98 -11.05 12.13
N THR A 134 -7.23 -11.70 13.03
CA THR A 134 -6.40 -11.02 14.05
C THR A 134 -5.25 -10.21 13.40
N LEU A 135 -4.52 -10.79 12.44
CA LEU A 135 -3.46 -10.08 11.72
C LEU A 135 -4.00 -8.87 10.96
N THR A 136 -5.18 -9.00 10.35
CA THR A 136 -5.83 -7.89 9.64
C THR A 136 -6.24 -6.77 10.59
N LEU A 137 -6.80 -7.12 11.76
CA LEU A 137 -7.12 -6.16 12.81
C LEU A 137 -5.87 -5.45 13.35
N ILE A 138 -4.81 -6.21 13.66
CA ILE A 138 -3.52 -5.65 14.10
C ILE A 138 -2.95 -4.70 13.04
N THR A 139 -3.08 -5.02 11.75
CA THR A 139 -2.68 -4.15 10.65
C THR A 139 -3.43 -2.83 10.68
N ALA A 140 -4.76 -2.86 10.83
CA ALA A 140 -5.60 -1.66 10.91
C ALA A 140 -5.25 -0.80 12.13
N VAL A 141 -5.11 -1.43 13.32
CA VAL A 141 -4.73 -0.74 14.57
C VAL A 141 -3.34 -0.13 14.45
N GLY A 142 -2.36 -0.87 13.94
CA GLY A 142 -0.99 -0.38 13.71
C GLY A 142 -0.94 0.81 12.76
N TYR A 143 -1.70 0.74 11.67
CA TYR A 143 -1.77 1.82 10.68
C TYR A 143 -2.48 3.06 11.22
N VAL A 144 -3.68 2.90 11.79
CA VAL A 144 -4.53 4.02 12.21
C VAL A 144 -4.10 4.55 13.58
N GLY A 145 -3.89 3.65 14.56
CA GLY A 145 -3.66 4.00 15.95
C GLY A 145 -2.21 4.34 16.29
N ILE A 146 -1.24 3.76 15.56
CA ILE A 146 0.19 3.96 15.85
C ILE A 146 0.84 4.85 14.78
N TYR A 147 0.85 4.40 13.53
CA TYR A 147 1.55 5.12 12.45
C TYR A 147 0.97 6.53 12.22
N THR A 148 -0.34 6.67 12.14
CA THR A 148 -0.99 7.95 11.80
C THR A 148 -0.65 9.07 12.78
N PRO A 149 -0.70 8.89 14.11
CA PRO A 149 -0.26 9.93 15.04
C PRO A 149 1.26 10.10 15.07
N LEU A 150 2.02 8.99 14.95
CA LEU A 150 3.48 9.00 15.11
C LEU A 150 4.20 9.80 14.02
N LYS A 151 3.65 9.92 12.82
CA LYS A 151 4.27 10.68 11.71
C LYS A 151 4.40 12.19 11.96
N ARG A 152 3.68 12.72 12.96
CA ARG A 152 3.86 14.09 13.45
C ARG A 152 4.93 14.23 14.53
N MET A 153 5.32 13.09 15.13
CA MET A 153 6.21 13.07 16.28
C MET A 153 7.65 12.77 15.89
N THR A 154 7.86 11.81 14.96
CA THR A 154 9.18 11.31 14.64
C THR A 154 9.28 10.76 13.22
N THR A 155 10.49 10.78 12.64
CA THR A 155 10.82 10.13 11.36
C THR A 155 10.74 8.60 11.42
N LEU A 156 10.84 8.00 12.62
CA LEU A 156 10.65 6.55 12.84
C LEU A 156 9.26 6.07 12.43
N ALA A 157 8.30 6.99 12.30
CA ALA A 157 6.97 6.67 11.80
C ALA A 157 7.02 5.92 10.47
N THR A 158 7.95 6.26 9.55
CA THR A 158 8.09 5.54 8.28
C THR A 158 8.47 4.08 8.50
N PHE A 159 9.38 3.80 9.42
CA PHE A 159 9.79 2.43 9.76
C PHE A 159 8.65 1.65 10.43
N ILE A 160 7.98 2.24 11.41
CA ILE A 160 6.86 1.61 12.11
C ILE A 160 5.66 1.40 11.18
N GLY A 161 5.36 2.38 10.31
CA GLY A 161 4.32 2.26 9.30
C GLY A 161 4.60 1.23 8.20
N ALA A 162 5.87 0.84 8.05
CA ALA A 162 6.27 -0.20 7.11
C ALA A 162 5.74 -1.59 7.53
N PHE A 163 5.52 -1.85 8.83
CA PHE A 163 4.96 -3.13 9.28
C PHE A 163 3.53 -3.35 8.76
N PRO A 164 2.55 -2.49 9.07
CA PRO A 164 1.20 -2.68 8.54
C PRO A 164 1.16 -2.64 6.99
N GLY A 165 2.03 -1.86 6.34
CA GLY A 165 2.12 -1.81 4.89
C GLY A 165 2.63 -3.10 4.24
N ALA A 166 3.37 -3.93 4.97
CA ALA A 166 3.97 -5.17 4.47
C ALA A 166 3.16 -6.44 4.83
N LEU A 167 2.18 -6.35 5.73
CA LEU A 167 1.38 -7.50 6.18
C LEU A 167 0.44 -8.10 5.15
N PRO A 168 -0.09 -7.40 4.13
CA PRO A 168 -1.07 -7.95 3.21
C PRO A 168 -0.74 -9.31 2.59
N PRO A 169 0.45 -9.57 2.03
CA PRO A 169 0.77 -10.89 1.48
C PRO A 169 0.89 -11.97 2.57
N LEU A 170 1.34 -11.63 3.79
CA LEU A 170 1.34 -12.57 4.91
C LEU A 170 -0.09 -12.89 5.36
N ILE A 171 -1.00 -11.92 5.36
CA ILE A 171 -2.44 -12.14 5.64
C ILE A 171 -3.03 -13.09 4.59
N GLY A 172 -2.74 -12.88 3.31
CA GLY A 172 -3.15 -13.81 2.25
C GLY A 172 -2.57 -15.22 2.45
N TRP A 173 -1.29 -15.33 2.81
CA TRP A 173 -0.65 -16.59 3.15
C TRP A 173 -1.35 -17.30 4.31
N THR A 174 -1.59 -16.61 5.42
CA THR A 174 -2.26 -17.21 6.59
C THR A 174 -3.70 -17.59 6.31
N ALA A 175 -4.40 -16.91 5.42
CA ALA A 175 -5.73 -17.28 4.99
C ALA A 175 -5.76 -18.64 4.27
N ALA A 176 -4.72 -18.93 3.47
CA ALA A 176 -4.60 -20.21 2.75
C ALA A 176 -4.02 -21.33 3.62
N ARG A 177 -3.15 -21.01 4.60
CA ARG A 177 -2.34 -21.97 5.35
C ARG A 177 -2.79 -22.18 6.80
N GLY A 178 -3.50 -21.23 7.38
CA GLY A 178 -3.89 -21.23 8.79
C GLY A 178 -2.74 -20.94 9.77
N MET A 179 -1.53 -20.68 9.29
CA MET A 179 -0.33 -20.47 10.12
C MET A 179 0.66 -19.50 9.49
N ILE A 180 1.54 -18.93 10.33
CA ILE A 180 2.68 -18.14 9.88
C ILE A 180 3.84 -19.09 9.58
N GLU A 181 4.34 -19.03 8.36
CA GLU A 181 5.48 -19.84 7.90
C GLU A 181 6.54 -18.93 7.27
N TRP A 182 7.77 -19.39 7.21
CA TRP A 182 8.90 -18.63 6.62
C TRP A 182 8.62 -18.10 5.20
N PRO A 183 7.96 -18.87 4.31
CA PRO A 183 7.58 -18.31 3.00
C PRO A 183 6.65 -17.10 3.09
N GLY A 184 5.66 -17.11 3.96
CA GLY A 184 4.80 -15.95 4.21
C GLY A 184 5.58 -14.76 4.79
N VAL A 185 6.54 -15.04 5.70
CA VAL A 185 7.45 -14.02 6.25
C VAL A 185 8.37 -13.45 5.16
N ALA A 186 8.83 -14.26 4.21
CA ALA A 186 9.61 -13.77 3.07
C ALA A 186 8.81 -12.83 2.17
N LEU A 187 7.52 -13.11 1.93
CA LEU A 187 6.64 -12.20 1.20
C LEU A 187 6.43 -10.87 1.94
N PHE A 188 6.23 -10.94 3.25
CA PHE A 188 6.20 -9.75 4.10
C PHE A 188 7.51 -8.96 3.98
N ALA A 189 8.68 -9.61 4.07
CA ALA A 189 9.98 -8.96 3.99
C ALA A 189 10.21 -8.28 2.64
N VAL A 190 9.76 -8.87 1.54
CA VAL A 190 9.79 -8.25 0.20
C VAL A 190 9.06 -6.90 0.20
N LEU A 191 7.83 -6.87 0.68
CA LEU A 191 7.08 -5.62 0.75
C LEU A 191 7.68 -4.64 1.77
N PHE A 192 8.14 -5.15 2.92
CA PHE A 192 8.74 -4.33 3.96
C PHE A 192 9.97 -3.56 3.45
N VAL A 193 10.85 -4.22 2.72
CA VAL A 193 12.07 -3.62 2.18
C VAL A 193 11.76 -2.72 0.98
N TRP A 194 10.88 -3.18 0.07
CA TRP A 194 10.51 -2.45 -1.14
C TRP A 194 9.97 -1.05 -0.87
N GLN A 195 9.19 -0.87 0.17
CA GLN A 195 8.47 0.38 0.39
C GLN A 195 9.37 1.55 0.83
N PHE A 196 10.59 1.31 1.37
CA PHE A 196 11.44 2.41 1.85
C PHE A 196 11.93 3.34 0.72
N PRO A 197 12.58 2.87 -0.36
CA PRO A 197 12.92 3.75 -1.47
C PRO A 197 11.69 4.41 -2.10
N HIS A 198 10.57 3.67 -2.17
CA HIS A 198 9.28 4.18 -2.64
C HIS A 198 8.80 5.37 -1.80
N PHE A 199 8.73 5.22 -0.49
CA PHE A 199 8.30 6.29 0.42
C PHE A 199 9.29 7.45 0.48
N MET A 200 10.60 7.20 0.40
CA MET A 200 11.59 8.26 0.33
C MET A 200 11.44 9.11 -0.93
N ALA A 201 11.14 8.49 -2.08
CA ALA A 201 10.84 9.20 -3.31
C ALA A 201 9.59 10.10 -3.18
N ILE A 202 8.50 9.57 -2.62
CA ILE A 202 7.27 10.34 -2.34
C ILE A 202 7.57 11.49 -1.36
N ALA A 203 8.25 11.19 -0.27
CA ALA A 203 8.57 12.16 0.76
C ALA A 203 9.43 13.30 0.22
N TRP A 204 10.38 13.01 -0.67
CA TRP A 204 11.20 14.02 -1.33
C TRP A 204 10.39 14.91 -2.27
N MET A 205 9.49 14.31 -3.07
CA MET A 205 8.63 15.04 -4.00
C MET A 205 7.67 16.02 -3.30
N TYR A 206 7.17 15.65 -2.14
CA TYR A 206 6.12 16.38 -1.40
C TYR A 206 6.62 16.95 -0.07
N ARG A 207 7.95 17.14 0.10
CA ARG A 207 8.54 17.60 1.35
C ARG A 207 8.00 18.95 1.85
N GLU A 208 7.66 19.85 0.93
CA GLU A 208 7.08 21.16 1.25
C GLU A 208 5.65 21.01 1.81
N ASP A 209 4.82 20.15 1.20
CA ASP A 209 3.47 19.85 1.69
C ASP A 209 3.54 19.20 3.07
N TYR A 210 4.48 18.26 3.28
CA TYR A 210 4.66 17.63 4.60
C TYR A 210 5.14 18.63 5.66
N ALA A 211 6.04 19.53 5.31
CA ALA A 211 6.53 20.58 6.20
C ALA A 211 5.39 21.53 6.63
N SER A 212 4.55 21.97 5.68
CA SER A 212 3.41 22.86 5.97
C SER A 212 2.37 22.23 6.91
N ALA A 213 2.25 20.89 6.87
CA ALA A 213 1.33 20.13 7.73
C ALA A 213 1.97 19.63 9.05
N GLY A 214 3.22 20.00 9.34
CA GLY A 214 3.96 19.59 10.54
C GLY A 214 4.28 18.09 10.59
N ILE A 215 4.34 17.41 9.43
CA ILE A 215 4.63 15.97 9.32
C ILE A 215 6.14 15.77 9.24
N LYS A 216 6.70 14.97 10.16
CA LYS A 216 8.13 14.73 10.28
C LYS A 216 8.61 13.59 9.38
N MET A 217 8.60 13.82 8.05
CA MET A 217 9.26 12.89 7.12
C MET A 217 10.76 13.13 7.08
N THR A 218 11.56 12.10 6.76
CA THR A 218 13.03 12.19 6.69
C THR A 218 13.53 13.40 5.89
N PRO A 219 13.05 13.71 4.67
CA PRO A 219 13.54 14.87 3.93
C PRO A 219 13.04 16.24 4.48
N VAL A 220 12.07 16.26 5.39
CA VAL A 220 11.64 17.48 6.10
C VAL A 220 12.60 17.76 7.24
N VAL A 221 13.01 16.74 8.00
CA VAL A 221 13.91 16.85 9.16
C VAL A 221 15.37 16.96 8.73
N SER A 222 15.75 16.27 7.65
CA SER A 222 17.10 16.28 7.04
C SER A 222 17.02 16.79 5.59
N PRO A 223 16.90 18.11 5.38
CA PRO A 223 16.65 18.67 4.05
C PRO A 223 17.85 18.57 3.08
N ASN A 224 19.05 18.26 3.58
CA ASN A 224 20.23 18.00 2.77
C ASN A 224 20.13 16.73 1.91
N GLY A 225 19.13 15.88 2.15
CA GLY A 225 18.87 14.66 1.40
C GLY A 225 19.77 13.47 1.71
N LEU A 226 20.84 13.63 2.49
CA LEU A 226 21.83 12.56 2.73
C LEU A 226 21.16 11.34 3.39
N THR A 227 20.42 11.55 4.47
CA THR A 227 19.70 10.47 5.18
C THR A 227 18.67 9.81 4.29
N THR A 228 17.96 10.59 3.46
CA THR A 228 16.96 10.11 2.51
C THR A 228 17.60 9.17 1.47
N VAL A 229 18.74 9.57 0.91
CA VAL A 229 19.48 8.77 -0.07
C VAL A 229 20.09 7.53 0.58
N ALA A 230 20.72 7.68 1.75
CA ALA A 230 21.35 6.56 2.46
C ALA A 230 20.32 5.46 2.80
N GLN A 231 19.16 5.83 3.34
CA GLN A 231 18.08 4.89 3.59
C GLN A 231 17.59 4.22 2.29
N SER A 232 17.37 5.00 1.23
CA SER A 232 16.93 4.45 -0.04
C SER A 232 17.91 3.43 -0.60
N LEU A 233 19.22 3.72 -0.59
CA LEU A 233 20.26 2.85 -1.08
C LEU A 233 20.39 1.59 -0.22
N PHE A 234 20.37 1.71 1.11
CA PHE A 234 20.43 0.58 2.03
C PHE A 234 19.33 -0.45 1.73
N TYR A 235 18.08 0.01 1.66
CA TYR A 235 16.96 -0.88 1.41
C TYR A 235 16.90 -1.38 -0.04
N ALA A 236 17.37 -0.62 -1.03
CA ALA A 236 17.47 -1.10 -2.41
C ALA A 236 18.53 -2.20 -2.58
N VAL A 237 19.66 -2.12 -1.85
CA VAL A 237 20.67 -3.20 -1.81
C VAL A 237 20.10 -4.42 -1.08
N LEU A 238 19.44 -4.22 0.07
CA LEU A 238 18.82 -5.29 0.85
C LEU A 238 17.72 -6.01 0.06
N MET A 239 17.08 -5.33 -0.91
CA MET A 239 16.05 -5.93 -1.75
C MET A 239 16.57 -7.12 -2.56
N ILE A 240 17.84 -7.13 -2.93
CA ILE A 240 18.44 -8.23 -3.71
C ILE A 240 18.36 -9.56 -2.96
N PRO A 241 18.99 -9.74 -1.78
CA PRO A 241 18.90 -11.01 -1.05
C PRO A 241 17.48 -11.32 -0.55
N VAL A 242 16.69 -10.29 -0.19
CA VAL A 242 15.32 -10.49 0.30
C VAL A 242 14.40 -11.00 -0.81
N SER A 243 14.51 -10.52 -2.05
CA SER A 243 13.74 -11.05 -3.17
C SER A 243 14.08 -12.50 -3.49
N LEU A 244 15.33 -12.91 -3.30
CA LEU A 244 15.82 -14.29 -3.53
C LEU A 244 15.46 -15.25 -2.40
N TRP A 245 15.04 -14.74 -1.23
CA TRP A 245 14.73 -15.59 -0.07
C TRP A 245 13.61 -16.58 -0.36
N THR A 246 12.60 -16.21 -1.16
CA THR A 246 11.53 -17.10 -1.59
C THR A 246 12.03 -18.31 -2.39
N THR A 247 13.12 -18.16 -3.16
CA THR A 247 13.76 -19.28 -3.86
C THR A 247 14.53 -20.18 -2.89
N TRP A 248 15.27 -19.62 -1.95
CA TRP A 248 15.95 -20.41 -0.92
C TRP A 248 15.00 -21.22 -0.04
N LEU A 249 13.79 -20.71 0.15
CA LEU A 249 12.71 -21.44 0.83
C LEU A 249 11.94 -22.40 -0.09
N GLY A 250 12.38 -22.53 -1.35
CA GLY A 250 11.76 -23.42 -2.34
C GLY A 250 10.32 -23.05 -2.71
N VAL A 251 9.94 -21.79 -2.58
CA VAL A 251 8.63 -21.29 -3.03
C VAL A 251 8.64 -21.01 -4.53
N THR A 252 9.78 -20.61 -5.05
CA THR A 252 10.01 -20.23 -6.45
C THR A 252 11.24 -20.91 -7.01
N GLY A 253 11.33 -21.02 -8.34
CA GLY A 253 12.43 -21.66 -9.03
C GLY A 253 13.48 -20.70 -9.58
N ILE A 254 14.48 -21.26 -10.33
CA ILE A 254 15.59 -20.52 -10.92
C ILE A 254 15.13 -19.39 -11.87
N PRO A 255 14.12 -19.58 -12.77
CA PRO A 255 13.67 -18.49 -13.63
C PRO A 255 13.21 -17.25 -12.86
N TYR A 256 12.53 -17.44 -11.72
CA TYR A 256 12.20 -16.34 -10.83
C TYR A 256 13.45 -15.66 -10.27
N SER A 257 14.47 -16.42 -9.83
CA SER A 257 15.70 -15.84 -9.26
C SER A 257 16.40 -14.92 -10.26
N ILE A 258 16.43 -15.32 -11.53
CA ILE A 258 17.00 -14.49 -12.61
C ILE A 258 16.17 -13.20 -12.77
N ALA A 259 14.86 -13.32 -12.89
CA ALA A 259 13.96 -12.18 -13.01
C ALA A 259 14.06 -11.24 -11.80
N ALA A 260 14.05 -11.77 -10.58
CA ALA A 260 14.17 -11.03 -9.33
C ALA A 260 15.50 -10.27 -9.24
N THR A 261 16.60 -10.90 -9.66
CA THR A 261 17.92 -10.24 -9.70
C THR A 261 17.91 -9.08 -10.68
N ILE A 262 17.43 -9.28 -11.92
CA ILE A 262 17.38 -8.23 -12.95
C ILE A 262 16.50 -7.06 -12.47
N LEU A 263 15.32 -7.37 -11.94
CA LEU A 263 14.40 -6.35 -11.42
C LEU A 263 15.02 -5.58 -10.25
N SER A 264 15.67 -6.28 -9.30
CA SER A 264 16.27 -5.65 -8.12
C SER A 264 17.49 -4.78 -8.51
N LEU A 265 18.30 -5.20 -9.48
CA LEU A 265 19.37 -4.37 -10.03
C LEU A 265 18.83 -3.14 -10.76
N GLY A 266 17.74 -3.27 -11.51
CA GLY A 266 17.04 -2.14 -12.12
C GLY A 266 16.50 -1.16 -11.06
N TYR A 267 15.92 -1.66 -9.98
CA TYR A 267 15.45 -0.84 -8.86
C TYR A 267 16.60 -0.12 -8.15
N LEU A 268 17.71 -0.82 -7.90
CA LEU A 268 18.93 -0.23 -7.34
C LEU A 268 19.50 0.85 -8.27
N TRP A 269 19.52 0.63 -9.58
CA TRP A 269 19.96 1.62 -10.56
C TRP A 269 19.19 2.93 -10.46
N TYR A 270 17.84 2.88 -10.40
CA TYR A 270 17.03 4.08 -10.22
C TYR A 270 17.26 4.73 -8.86
N THR A 271 17.55 3.95 -7.82
CA THR A 271 17.89 4.46 -6.48
C THR A 271 19.27 5.16 -6.49
N VAL A 272 20.25 4.63 -7.21
CA VAL A 272 21.54 5.30 -7.43
C VAL A 272 21.36 6.59 -8.24
N ARG A 273 20.51 6.58 -9.26
CA ARG A 273 20.17 7.82 -9.98
C ARG A 273 19.50 8.86 -9.07
N PHE A 274 18.65 8.41 -8.14
CA PHE A 274 18.02 9.31 -7.16
C PHE A 274 19.06 9.98 -6.25
N ALA A 275 20.19 9.35 -5.96
CA ALA A 275 21.28 9.98 -5.19
C ALA A 275 21.84 11.25 -5.83
N ARG A 276 21.57 11.53 -7.11
CA ARG A 276 21.94 12.78 -7.76
C ARG A 276 21.28 14.01 -7.12
N ILE A 277 20.19 13.85 -6.36
CA ILE A 277 19.57 14.95 -5.60
C ILE A 277 20.54 15.65 -4.65
N LEU A 278 21.60 14.95 -4.20
CA LEU A 278 22.63 15.54 -3.30
C LEU A 278 23.47 16.62 -3.96
N LYS A 279 23.57 16.60 -5.29
CA LYS A 279 24.38 17.56 -6.08
C LYS A 279 23.52 18.47 -6.96
N GLU A 280 22.22 18.20 -7.04
CA GLU A 280 21.32 18.91 -7.93
C GLU A 280 20.74 20.15 -7.23
N THR A 281 20.97 21.31 -7.82
CA THR A 281 20.49 22.60 -7.32
C THR A 281 19.16 23.02 -7.92
N ASP A 282 18.80 22.44 -9.09
CA ASP A 282 17.51 22.70 -9.74
C ASP A 282 16.40 21.87 -9.08
N PRO A 283 15.40 22.50 -8.44
CA PRO A 283 14.30 21.79 -7.77
C PRO A 283 13.48 20.92 -8.71
N LEU A 284 13.34 21.30 -10.00
CA LEU A 284 12.57 20.54 -10.98
C LEU A 284 13.28 19.25 -11.35
N LYS A 285 14.60 19.30 -11.57
CA LYS A 285 15.42 18.12 -11.85
C LYS A 285 15.51 17.20 -10.63
N SER A 286 15.72 17.77 -9.44
CA SER A 286 15.71 17.03 -8.18
C SER A 286 14.38 16.26 -7.99
N ARG A 287 13.25 16.90 -8.28
CA ARG A 287 11.93 16.28 -8.23
C ARG A 287 11.75 15.21 -9.32
N ALA A 288 12.39 15.38 -10.50
CA ALA A 288 12.35 14.40 -11.57
C ALA A 288 13.05 13.09 -11.18
N TYR A 289 14.23 13.15 -10.54
CA TYR A 289 14.91 11.95 -10.04
C TYR A 289 14.05 11.16 -9.04
N ALA A 290 13.38 11.84 -8.12
CA ALA A 290 12.47 11.19 -7.18
C ALA A 290 11.25 10.56 -7.88
N ARG A 291 10.70 11.23 -8.90
CA ARG A 291 9.59 10.71 -9.70
C ARG A 291 10.00 9.47 -10.50
N ASP A 292 11.21 9.44 -11.05
CA ASP A 292 11.72 8.28 -11.79
C ASP A 292 11.89 7.08 -10.86
N LEU A 293 12.44 7.26 -9.65
CA LEU A 293 12.51 6.20 -8.64
C LEU A 293 11.10 5.72 -8.23
N LEU A 294 10.15 6.64 -8.03
CA LEU A 294 8.77 6.29 -7.73
C LEU A 294 8.14 5.43 -8.82
N LYS A 295 8.31 5.80 -10.09
CA LYS A 295 7.82 5.00 -11.23
C LYS A 295 8.46 3.62 -11.26
N ALA A 296 9.78 3.54 -11.09
CA ALA A 296 10.50 2.27 -11.04
C ALA A 296 9.96 1.36 -9.93
N SER A 297 9.72 1.91 -8.73
CA SER A 297 9.17 1.15 -7.61
C SER A 297 7.76 0.61 -7.87
N VAL A 298 6.89 1.42 -8.51
CA VAL A 298 5.52 1.01 -8.86
C VAL A 298 5.50 -0.08 -9.92
N ILE A 299 6.47 -0.11 -10.83
CA ILE A 299 6.61 -1.16 -11.85
C ILE A 299 7.26 -2.42 -11.26
N TYR A 300 8.25 -2.24 -10.39
CA TYR A 300 9.02 -3.33 -9.78
C TYR A 300 8.15 -4.36 -9.06
N LEU A 301 7.30 -3.91 -8.14
CA LEU A 301 6.57 -4.82 -7.26
C LEU A 301 5.56 -5.71 -8.00
N PRO A 302 4.71 -5.21 -8.92
CA PRO A 302 3.82 -6.06 -9.70
C PRO A 302 4.57 -7.07 -10.57
N LEU A 303 5.68 -6.66 -11.20
CA LEU A 303 6.48 -7.56 -12.02
C LEU A 303 7.15 -8.65 -11.17
N LEU A 304 7.65 -8.32 -9.99
CA LEU A 304 8.23 -9.29 -9.07
C LEU A 304 7.18 -10.30 -8.60
N LEU A 305 6.00 -9.84 -8.17
CA LEU A 305 4.91 -10.71 -7.73
C LEU A 305 4.38 -11.58 -8.88
N ALA A 306 4.24 -11.03 -10.08
CA ALA A 306 3.85 -11.80 -11.27
C ALA A 306 4.88 -12.89 -11.60
N ALA A 307 6.17 -12.55 -11.61
CA ALA A 307 7.24 -13.53 -11.83
C ALA A 307 7.24 -14.62 -10.75
N MET A 308 6.96 -14.26 -9.48
CA MET A 308 6.86 -15.19 -8.37
C MET A 308 5.69 -16.16 -8.54
N MET A 309 4.50 -15.65 -8.91
CA MET A 309 3.31 -16.47 -9.12
C MET A 309 3.44 -17.39 -10.34
N LEU A 310 4.01 -16.90 -11.44
CA LEU A 310 4.24 -17.67 -12.67
C LEU A 310 5.30 -18.78 -12.49
N ASN A 311 6.20 -18.62 -11.52
CA ASN A 311 7.28 -19.58 -11.27
C ASN A 311 7.18 -20.23 -9.87
N ALA A 312 5.96 -20.23 -9.31
CA ALA A 312 5.70 -20.87 -8.03
C ALA A 312 5.97 -22.37 -8.13
N GLN A 313 6.77 -22.89 -7.21
CA GLN A 313 6.98 -24.33 -7.05
C GLN A 313 5.82 -24.91 -6.24
N GLY A 314 5.08 -25.85 -6.82
CA GLY A 314 4.14 -26.69 -6.09
C GLY A 314 4.87 -27.50 -5.01
N ARG A 315 4.22 -28.44 -4.37
CA ARG A 315 4.73 -29.25 -3.25
C ARG A 315 6.24 -29.49 -3.31
N ILE A 316 6.98 -28.93 -2.36
CA ILE A 316 8.33 -29.38 -2.06
C ILE A 316 8.14 -30.50 -1.05
N PHE A 317 8.39 -31.70 -1.48
CA PHE A 317 8.59 -32.83 -0.59
C PHE A 317 9.91 -32.59 0.17
N PHE A 318 9.82 -32.35 1.47
CA PHE A 318 10.87 -32.64 2.41
C PHE A 318 10.53 -33.91 3.16
#